data_b2e5a0f69247809e65d60d67f9fa6e5b
#
_entry.id   b2e5a0f69247809e65d60d67f9fa6e5b
#
_cell.length_a   1.000
_cell.length_b   1.000
_cell.length_c   1.000
_cell.angle_alpha   90.00
_cell.angle_beta   90.00
_cell.angle_gamma   90.00
#
_symmetry.space_group_name_H-M   'P 1'
#
loop_
_entity.id
_entity.type
_entity.pdbx_description
1 polymer ?
#
loop_
_entity_poly.entity_id
_entity_poly.type
_entity_poly.pdbx_seq_one_letter_code
_entity_poly.pdbx_strand_id
1 'polypeptide(L)'
;VLAALTFGHMTSSWLAYGIYVFLIVAVSHSLGWSATISVNAVIGTHFLMTRDFSPEFIRNELFLVMIGITIAIVLNLFYDYEGQKQDLIRYMRETEDQLQILLCELAAYLHNKDMEINVWDRIIAFEGRMHEFIKAAYDYQDNTFHSHPGYYIDYFEMRLAQLQVLHNLHYEIKKIRKMPKQALVIADYIMYMADYVVEMNIPDQQIEKLEEISEQMKQEELPKTREEFEGRALLYHILMDLEEFLVYKKRFVNGLDEKKLRIYWKQEMEQKDSANELQK
;
A
#
# COMPACT_ATOMS: atom_id res chain seq x y z
N VAL A 1 -19.03 -28.66 -19.11
CA VAL A 1 -20.48 -28.45 -18.87
C VAL A 1 -20.98 -27.21 -19.60
N LEU A 2 -20.47 -25.97 -19.30
CA LEU A 2 -20.92 -24.72 -19.94
C LEU A 2 -20.76 -24.75 -21.45
N ALA A 3 -19.64 -25.24 -21.98
CA ALA A 3 -19.43 -25.39 -23.42
C ALA A 3 -20.45 -26.35 -24.06
N ALA A 4 -20.76 -27.47 -23.42
CA ALA A 4 -21.75 -28.43 -23.92
C ALA A 4 -23.16 -27.83 -23.94
N LEU A 5 -23.54 -27.05 -22.94
CA LEU A 5 -24.81 -26.36 -22.85
C LEU A 5 -24.99 -25.29 -23.95
N THR A 6 -23.94 -24.53 -24.24
CA THR A 6 -24.01 -23.45 -25.24
C THR A 6 -23.83 -23.96 -26.65
N PHE A 7 -22.81 -24.78 -26.93
CA PHE A 7 -22.50 -25.25 -28.29
C PHE A 7 -23.37 -26.42 -28.76
N GLY A 8 -23.88 -27.25 -27.83
CA GLY A 8 -24.73 -28.38 -28.13
C GLY A 8 -26.16 -28.02 -28.56
N HIS A 9 -26.65 -26.84 -28.16
CA HIS A 9 -28.05 -26.44 -28.39
C HIS A 9 -28.25 -25.25 -29.34
N MET A 10 -27.16 -24.58 -29.77
CA MET A 10 -27.27 -23.41 -30.63
C MET A 10 -26.71 -23.65 -32.02
N THR A 11 -27.50 -23.24 -33.04
CA THR A 11 -27.12 -23.37 -34.48
C THR A 11 -26.07 -22.34 -34.89
N SER A 12 -26.07 -21.13 -34.27
CA SER A 12 -25.10 -20.07 -34.55
C SER A 12 -23.86 -20.22 -33.66
N SER A 13 -22.72 -20.58 -34.24
CA SER A 13 -21.46 -20.79 -33.53
C SER A 13 -20.97 -19.54 -32.82
N TRP A 14 -21.08 -18.37 -33.45
CA TRP A 14 -20.64 -17.11 -32.87
C TRP A 14 -21.47 -16.65 -31.68
N LEU A 15 -22.79 -16.82 -31.79
CA LEU A 15 -23.69 -16.48 -30.69
C LEU A 15 -23.47 -17.41 -29.50
N ALA A 16 -23.31 -18.71 -29.75
CA ALA A 16 -23.02 -19.71 -28.74
C ALA A 16 -21.69 -19.38 -28.00
N TYR A 17 -20.67 -18.99 -28.75
CA TYR A 17 -19.38 -18.59 -28.15
C TYR A 17 -19.49 -17.29 -27.33
N GLY A 18 -20.21 -16.29 -27.81
CA GLY A 18 -20.46 -15.07 -27.07
C GLY A 18 -21.14 -15.32 -25.72
N ILE A 19 -22.19 -16.18 -25.71
CA ILE A 19 -22.87 -16.58 -24.48
C ILE A 19 -21.94 -17.38 -23.57
N TYR A 20 -21.13 -18.28 -24.11
CA TYR A 20 -20.15 -19.06 -23.35
C TYR A 20 -19.14 -18.14 -22.65
N VAL A 21 -18.53 -17.20 -23.39
CA VAL A 21 -17.54 -16.24 -22.83
C VAL A 21 -18.20 -15.37 -21.76
N PHE A 22 -19.42 -14.87 -22.01
CA PHE A 22 -20.17 -14.10 -21.03
C PHE A 22 -20.39 -14.88 -19.73
N LEU A 23 -20.80 -16.13 -19.82
CA LEU A 23 -21.00 -16.99 -18.64
C LEU A 23 -19.69 -17.27 -17.91
N ILE A 24 -18.60 -17.56 -18.65
CA ILE A 24 -17.27 -17.76 -18.03
C ILE A 24 -16.81 -16.51 -17.28
N VAL A 25 -16.95 -15.33 -17.89
CA VAL A 25 -16.58 -14.06 -17.24
C VAL A 25 -17.42 -13.85 -15.98
N ALA A 26 -18.75 -14.01 -16.07
CA ALA A 26 -19.65 -13.81 -14.93
C ALA A 26 -19.34 -14.77 -13.76
N VAL A 27 -19.15 -16.07 -14.07
CA VAL A 27 -18.84 -17.08 -13.05
C VAL A 27 -17.44 -16.87 -12.46
N SER A 28 -16.42 -16.62 -13.30
CA SER A 28 -15.06 -16.42 -12.84
C SER A 28 -14.95 -15.16 -11.97
N HIS A 29 -15.66 -14.09 -12.33
CA HIS A 29 -15.68 -12.86 -11.52
C HIS A 29 -16.38 -13.08 -10.18
N SER A 30 -17.52 -13.76 -10.16
CA SER A 30 -18.26 -14.05 -8.92
C SER A 30 -17.52 -14.98 -7.96
N LEU A 31 -16.64 -15.86 -8.48
CA LEU A 31 -15.81 -16.77 -7.68
C LEU A 31 -14.41 -16.22 -7.35
N GLY A 32 -14.08 -15.01 -7.82
CA GLY A 32 -12.74 -14.43 -7.64
C GLY A 32 -11.65 -15.09 -8.52
N TRP A 33 -12.03 -15.81 -9.59
CA TRP A 33 -11.10 -16.54 -10.47
C TRP A 33 -10.79 -15.79 -11.77
N SER A 34 -10.63 -14.47 -11.70
CA SER A 34 -10.44 -13.61 -12.88
C SER A 34 -9.23 -14.01 -13.73
N ALA A 35 -8.17 -14.52 -13.12
CA ALA A 35 -6.96 -15.00 -13.83
C ALA A 35 -7.23 -16.19 -14.78
N THR A 36 -8.30 -16.96 -14.57
CA THR A 36 -8.62 -18.14 -15.39
C THR A 36 -9.45 -17.83 -16.62
N ILE A 37 -9.94 -16.60 -16.77
CA ILE A 37 -10.87 -16.22 -17.87
C ILE A 37 -10.25 -16.47 -19.24
N SER A 38 -9.00 -16.04 -19.47
CA SER A 38 -8.31 -16.19 -20.75
C SER A 38 -8.12 -17.65 -21.13
N VAL A 39 -7.68 -18.48 -20.20
CA VAL A 39 -7.47 -19.93 -20.43
C VAL A 39 -8.79 -20.62 -20.74
N ASN A 40 -9.83 -20.34 -19.98
CA ASN A 40 -11.16 -20.92 -20.21
C ASN A 40 -11.76 -20.46 -21.54
N ALA A 41 -11.53 -19.22 -21.97
CA ALA A 41 -11.96 -18.73 -23.28
C ALA A 41 -11.26 -19.49 -24.42
N VAL A 42 -9.94 -19.75 -24.30
CA VAL A 42 -9.18 -20.54 -25.29
C VAL A 42 -9.70 -21.98 -25.35
N ILE A 43 -9.93 -22.65 -24.23
CA ILE A 43 -10.51 -23.99 -24.19
C ILE A 43 -11.89 -23.99 -24.88
N GLY A 44 -12.70 -22.95 -24.66
CA GLY A 44 -13.97 -22.75 -25.35
C GLY A 44 -13.84 -22.73 -26.89
N THR A 45 -12.76 -22.19 -27.45
CA THR A 45 -12.51 -22.17 -28.89
C THR A 45 -12.30 -23.61 -29.44
N HIS A 46 -11.60 -24.48 -28.72
CA HIS A 46 -11.41 -25.87 -29.11
C HIS A 46 -12.76 -26.61 -29.22
N PHE A 47 -13.65 -26.44 -28.22
CA PHE A 47 -14.99 -27.02 -28.26
C PHE A 47 -15.88 -26.42 -29.37
N LEU A 48 -15.69 -25.12 -29.66
CA LEU A 48 -16.40 -24.45 -30.76
C LEU A 48 -16.01 -25.02 -32.13
N MET A 49 -14.71 -25.25 -32.34
CA MET A 49 -14.16 -25.71 -33.61
C MET A 49 -14.47 -27.17 -33.88
N THR A 50 -14.35 -28.05 -32.88
CA THR A 50 -14.52 -29.50 -33.04
C THR A 50 -15.95 -29.93 -32.88
N ARG A 51 -16.76 -29.23 -32.07
CA ARG A 51 -18.10 -29.63 -31.64
C ARG A 51 -18.19 -31.07 -31.12
N ASP A 52 -17.06 -31.59 -30.64
CA ASP A 52 -16.97 -32.94 -30.09
C ASP A 52 -17.03 -32.85 -28.56
N PHE A 53 -18.04 -33.50 -27.97
CA PHE A 53 -18.25 -33.61 -26.54
C PHE A 53 -18.08 -35.05 -26.05
N SER A 54 -17.41 -35.90 -26.85
CA SER A 54 -17.10 -37.24 -26.42
C SER A 54 -16.25 -37.28 -25.15
N PRO A 55 -16.42 -38.28 -24.29
CA PRO A 55 -15.60 -38.42 -23.08
C PRO A 55 -14.11 -38.46 -23.38
N GLU A 56 -13.72 -38.95 -24.54
CA GLU A 56 -12.32 -39.02 -24.99
C GLU A 56 -11.78 -37.65 -25.30
N PHE A 57 -12.54 -36.80 -26.00
CA PHE A 57 -12.12 -35.42 -26.28
C PHE A 57 -12.05 -34.61 -25.02
N ILE A 58 -13.04 -34.68 -24.11
CA ILE A 58 -13.03 -34.00 -22.82
C ILE A 58 -11.81 -34.39 -21.98
N ARG A 59 -11.47 -35.69 -21.96
CA ARG A 59 -10.28 -36.20 -21.24
C ARG A 59 -9.00 -35.64 -21.83
N ASN A 60 -8.85 -35.53 -23.13
CA ASN A 60 -7.69 -34.98 -23.79
C ASN A 60 -7.54 -33.47 -23.46
N GLU A 61 -8.60 -32.70 -23.51
CA GLU A 61 -8.59 -31.27 -23.10
C GLU A 61 -8.18 -31.11 -21.63
N LEU A 62 -8.69 -31.99 -20.76
CA LEU A 62 -8.26 -31.96 -19.34
C LEU A 62 -6.78 -32.25 -19.17
N PHE A 63 -6.22 -33.24 -19.91
CA PHE A 63 -4.80 -33.53 -19.90
C PHE A 63 -3.97 -32.37 -20.44
N LEU A 64 -4.41 -31.69 -21.51
CA LEU A 64 -3.72 -30.51 -22.02
C LEU A 64 -3.64 -29.39 -20.97
N VAL A 65 -4.76 -29.13 -20.27
CA VAL A 65 -4.80 -28.15 -19.18
C VAL A 65 -3.86 -28.56 -18.03
N MET A 66 -3.87 -29.83 -17.63
CA MET A 66 -2.96 -30.33 -16.58
C MET A 66 -1.49 -30.19 -16.97
N ILE A 67 -1.13 -30.50 -18.22
CA ILE A 67 0.24 -30.30 -18.73
C ILE A 67 0.60 -28.81 -18.68
N GLY A 68 -0.28 -27.93 -19.16
CA GLY A 68 -0.05 -26.48 -19.11
C GLY A 68 0.18 -25.96 -17.69
N ILE A 69 -0.67 -26.36 -16.74
CA ILE A 69 -0.52 -26.02 -15.32
C ILE A 69 0.81 -26.55 -14.75
N THR A 70 1.14 -27.80 -15.06
CA THR A 70 2.39 -28.40 -14.59
C THR A 70 3.60 -27.65 -15.11
N ILE A 71 3.63 -27.29 -16.39
CA ILE A 71 4.71 -26.50 -16.99
C ILE A 71 4.77 -25.11 -16.31
N ALA A 72 3.63 -24.46 -16.11
CA ALA A 72 3.58 -23.17 -15.46
C ALA A 72 4.13 -23.23 -14.02
N ILE A 73 3.78 -24.25 -13.24
CA ILE A 73 4.32 -24.48 -11.88
C ILE A 73 5.83 -24.69 -11.95
N VAL A 74 6.31 -25.55 -12.87
CA VAL A 74 7.74 -25.81 -13.01
C VAL A 74 8.50 -24.55 -13.38
N LEU A 75 8.01 -23.75 -14.32
CA LEU A 75 8.64 -22.48 -14.69
C LEU A 75 8.63 -21.49 -13.53
N ASN A 76 7.55 -21.47 -12.72
CA ASN A 76 7.46 -20.62 -11.55
C ASN A 76 8.44 -20.99 -10.44
N LEU A 77 8.89 -22.26 -10.36
CA LEU A 77 9.94 -22.69 -9.42
C LEU A 77 11.34 -22.10 -9.74
N PHE A 78 11.55 -21.63 -10.98
CA PHE A 78 12.79 -20.96 -11.40
C PHE A 78 12.71 -19.44 -11.30
N TYR A 79 11.60 -18.89 -10.78
CA TYR A 79 11.43 -17.45 -10.64
C TYR A 79 12.24 -16.92 -9.46
N ASP A 80 12.91 -15.79 -9.64
CA ASP A 80 13.77 -15.18 -8.60
C ASP A 80 12.93 -14.42 -7.55
N TYR A 81 12.39 -15.15 -6.58
CA TYR A 81 11.63 -14.58 -5.48
C TYR A 81 12.47 -13.77 -4.50
N GLU A 82 13.73 -14.18 -4.28
CA GLU A 82 14.61 -13.48 -3.35
C GLU A 82 15.01 -12.10 -3.90
N GLY A 83 15.26 -11.99 -5.20
CA GLY A 83 15.51 -10.71 -5.85
C GLY A 83 14.31 -9.75 -5.71
N GLN A 84 13.09 -10.22 -5.97
CA GLN A 84 11.89 -9.42 -5.79
C GLN A 84 11.68 -8.97 -4.34
N LYS A 85 11.92 -9.84 -3.38
CA LYS A 85 11.84 -9.51 -1.96
C LYS A 85 12.85 -8.42 -1.58
N GLN A 86 14.09 -8.52 -2.08
CA GLN A 86 15.09 -7.49 -1.85
C GLN A 86 14.71 -6.15 -2.48
N ASP A 87 14.09 -6.17 -3.67
CA ASP A 87 13.53 -4.96 -4.29
C ASP A 87 12.43 -4.34 -3.42
N LEU A 88 11.51 -5.14 -2.88
CA LEU A 88 10.46 -4.64 -1.97
C LEU A 88 11.05 -4.01 -0.70
N ILE A 89 12.07 -4.63 -0.10
CA ILE A 89 12.78 -4.08 1.06
C ILE A 89 13.45 -2.74 0.70
N ARG A 90 14.09 -2.67 -0.48
CA ARG A 90 14.67 -1.41 -0.97
C ARG A 90 13.60 -0.33 -1.17
N TYR A 91 12.44 -0.66 -1.73
CA TYR A 91 11.31 0.27 -1.88
C TYR A 91 10.75 0.73 -0.53
N MET A 92 10.74 -0.14 0.48
CA MET A 92 10.36 0.24 1.85
C MET A 92 11.33 1.30 2.41
N ARG A 93 12.64 1.09 2.29
CA ARG A 93 13.65 2.07 2.76
C ARG A 93 13.56 3.40 1.99
N GLU A 94 13.41 3.31 0.68
CA GLU A 94 13.18 4.51 -0.14
C GLU A 94 11.92 5.26 0.28
N THR A 95 10.84 4.55 0.62
CA THR A 95 9.60 5.15 1.10
C THR A 95 9.80 5.87 2.43
N GLU A 96 10.53 5.27 3.36
CA GLU A 96 10.87 5.88 4.65
C GLU A 96 11.68 7.17 4.46
N ASP A 97 12.75 7.11 3.67
CA ASP A 97 13.60 8.24 3.37
C ASP A 97 12.81 9.40 2.73
N GLN A 98 11.94 9.11 1.76
CA GLN A 98 11.14 10.15 1.09
C GLN A 98 10.11 10.78 2.04
N LEU A 99 9.44 10.01 2.88
CA LEU A 99 8.50 10.54 3.87
C LEU A 99 9.22 11.40 4.92
N GLN A 100 10.40 10.99 5.38
CA GLN A 100 11.24 11.77 6.31
C GLN A 100 11.63 13.11 5.69
N ILE A 101 12.10 13.10 4.44
CA ILE A 101 12.47 14.32 3.71
C ILE A 101 11.25 15.24 3.56
N LEU A 102 10.09 14.73 3.16
CA LEU A 102 8.86 15.52 3.02
C LEU A 102 8.43 16.15 4.34
N LEU A 103 8.49 15.40 5.45
CA LEU A 103 8.21 15.92 6.79
C LEU A 103 9.18 17.04 7.17
N CYS A 104 10.48 16.86 6.96
CA CYS A 104 11.49 17.88 7.23
C CYS A 104 11.26 19.15 6.39
N GLU A 105 10.87 19.02 5.12
CA GLU A 105 10.55 20.16 4.26
C GLU A 105 9.29 20.90 4.73
N LEU A 106 8.24 20.17 5.14
CA LEU A 106 7.03 20.76 5.69
C LEU A 106 7.30 21.48 7.02
N ALA A 107 8.14 20.89 7.89
CA ALA A 107 8.60 21.54 9.13
C ALA A 107 9.42 22.81 8.84
N ALA A 108 10.34 22.77 7.89
CA ALA A 108 11.13 23.93 7.48
C ALA A 108 10.24 25.06 6.93
N TYR A 109 9.19 24.72 6.16
CA TYR A 109 8.24 25.70 5.66
C TYR A 109 7.38 26.32 6.78
N LEU A 110 6.99 25.53 7.80
CA LEU A 110 6.33 26.05 9.01
C LEU A 110 7.25 26.98 9.81
N HIS A 111 8.54 26.71 9.84
CA HIS A 111 9.53 27.53 10.53
C HIS A 111 9.81 28.83 9.76
N ASN A 112 9.94 28.77 8.44
CA ASN A 112 10.19 29.91 7.57
C ASN A 112 9.41 29.83 6.27
N LYS A 113 8.30 30.56 6.18
CA LYS A 113 7.38 30.54 5.04
C LYS A 113 7.99 31.10 3.74
N ASP A 114 9.06 31.89 3.83
CA ASP A 114 9.72 32.49 2.66
C ASP A 114 10.60 31.49 1.88
N MET A 115 10.70 30.24 2.34
CA MET A 115 11.40 29.20 1.60
C MET A 115 10.57 28.75 0.37
N GLU A 116 11.13 28.93 -0.82
CA GLU A 116 10.61 28.36 -2.06
C GLU A 116 10.90 26.85 -2.10
N ILE A 117 10.10 26.04 -1.42
CA ILE A 117 10.19 24.58 -1.49
C ILE A 117 9.01 24.06 -2.33
N ASN A 118 9.30 23.34 -3.41
CA ASN A 118 8.26 22.73 -4.22
C ASN A 118 7.90 21.32 -3.68
N VAL A 119 7.37 21.29 -2.46
CA VAL A 119 6.92 20.04 -1.81
C VAL A 119 5.81 19.37 -2.60
N TRP A 120 4.96 20.16 -3.28
CA TRP A 120 3.82 19.66 -4.04
C TRP A 120 4.21 18.69 -5.13
N ASP A 121 5.11 19.10 -6.03
CA ASP A 121 5.50 18.26 -7.17
C ASP A 121 6.18 16.98 -6.71
N ARG A 122 6.89 17.05 -5.56
CA ARG A 122 7.53 15.88 -4.96
C ARG A 122 6.51 14.90 -4.38
N ILE A 123 5.47 15.40 -3.71
CA ILE A 123 4.38 14.55 -3.19
C ILE A 123 3.70 13.82 -4.35
N ILE A 124 3.31 14.54 -5.42
CA ILE A 124 2.63 13.95 -6.58
C ILE A 124 3.52 12.93 -7.30
N ALA A 125 4.79 13.26 -7.51
CA ALA A 125 5.73 12.32 -8.15
C ALA A 125 5.92 11.06 -7.30
N PHE A 126 5.98 11.22 -5.99
CA PHE A 126 6.16 10.10 -5.08
C PHE A 126 4.90 9.24 -4.95
N GLU A 127 3.71 9.84 -4.99
CA GLU A 127 2.43 9.12 -5.04
C GLU A 127 2.37 8.16 -6.25
N GLY A 128 2.80 8.62 -7.43
CA GLY A 128 2.93 7.76 -8.61
C GLY A 128 3.84 6.56 -8.37
N ARG A 129 5.00 6.76 -7.73
CA ARG A 129 5.93 5.68 -7.39
C ARG A 129 5.36 4.70 -6.35
N MET A 130 4.62 5.21 -5.37
CA MET A 130 3.95 4.35 -4.38
C MET A 130 2.99 3.36 -5.03
N HIS A 131 2.26 3.76 -6.08
CA HIS A 131 1.42 2.84 -6.84
C HIS A 131 2.23 1.75 -7.56
N GLU A 132 3.44 2.08 -8.05
CA GLU A 132 4.36 1.07 -8.63
C GLU A 132 4.85 0.08 -7.56
N PHE A 133 5.17 0.56 -6.36
CA PHE A 133 5.59 -0.30 -5.24
C PHE A 133 4.47 -1.22 -4.77
N ILE A 134 3.24 -0.71 -4.67
CA ILE A 134 2.06 -1.51 -4.35
C ILE A 134 1.85 -2.60 -5.41
N LYS A 135 1.96 -2.25 -6.69
CA LYS A 135 1.86 -3.22 -7.79
C LYS A 135 2.93 -4.30 -7.67
N ALA A 136 4.19 -3.92 -7.40
CA ALA A 136 5.27 -4.89 -7.21
C ALA A 136 5.02 -5.82 -6.01
N ALA A 137 4.39 -5.31 -4.94
CA ALA A 137 4.00 -6.12 -3.78
C ALA A 137 2.89 -7.12 -4.12
N TYR A 138 1.89 -6.74 -4.94
CA TYR A 138 0.89 -7.67 -5.45
C TYR A 138 1.50 -8.72 -6.37
N ASP A 139 2.38 -8.32 -7.31
CA ASP A 139 3.08 -9.24 -8.20
C ASP A 139 3.92 -10.26 -7.40
N TYR A 140 4.56 -9.84 -6.30
CA TYR A 140 5.27 -10.73 -5.38
C TYR A 140 4.31 -11.69 -4.66
N GLN A 141 3.16 -11.19 -4.17
CA GLN A 141 2.16 -12.01 -3.49
C GLN A 141 1.63 -13.11 -4.39
N ASP A 142 1.29 -12.77 -5.64
CA ASP A 142 0.68 -13.70 -6.59
C ASP A 142 1.66 -14.79 -7.06
N ASN A 143 2.95 -14.53 -6.98
CA ASN A 143 3.99 -15.43 -7.49
C ASN A 143 4.74 -16.20 -6.39
N THR A 144 4.63 -15.80 -5.11
CA THR A 144 5.38 -16.44 -4.02
C THR A 144 4.56 -17.51 -3.30
N PHE A 145 5.25 -18.57 -2.86
CA PHE A 145 4.71 -19.59 -1.95
C PHE A 145 5.04 -19.30 -0.47
N HIS A 146 5.70 -18.19 -0.17
CA HIS A 146 6.04 -17.84 1.20
C HIS A 146 4.78 -17.46 2.02
N SER A 147 4.83 -17.73 3.31
CA SER A 147 3.76 -17.34 4.23
C SER A 147 3.72 -15.81 4.41
N HIS A 148 2.52 -15.24 4.35
CA HIS A 148 2.23 -13.84 4.66
C HIS A 148 2.81 -12.78 3.69
N PRO A 149 2.80 -12.98 2.36
CA PRO A 149 3.31 -11.99 1.40
C PRO A 149 2.51 -10.67 1.43
N GLY A 150 1.28 -10.67 1.92
CA GLY A 150 0.43 -9.49 2.09
C GLY A 150 0.99 -8.43 3.03
N TYR A 151 2.04 -8.73 3.82
CA TYR A 151 2.72 -7.76 4.67
C TYR A 151 3.22 -6.53 3.89
N TYR A 152 3.82 -6.74 2.73
CA TYR A 152 4.35 -5.65 1.91
C TYR A 152 3.23 -4.78 1.31
N ILE A 153 2.10 -5.40 0.93
CA ILE A 153 0.92 -4.66 0.45
C ILE A 153 0.38 -3.77 1.56
N ASP A 154 0.09 -4.37 2.73
CA ASP A 154 -0.41 -3.65 3.90
C ASP A 154 0.53 -2.48 4.29
N TYR A 155 1.86 -2.70 4.19
CA TYR A 155 2.87 -1.70 4.47
C TYR A 155 2.80 -0.53 3.49
N PHE A 156 2.82 -0.79 2.17
CA PHE A 156 2.81 0.29 1.18
C PHE A 156 1.47 1.01 1.12
N GLU A 157 0.35 0.34 1.34
CA GLU A 157 -0.96 0.98 1.45
C GLU A 157 -1.04 1.92 2.66
N MET A 158 -0.51 1.49 3.80
CA MET A 158 -0.38 2.34 4.99
C MET A 158 0.49 3.57 4.70
N ARG A 159 1.64 3.40 4.03
CA ARG A 159 2.53 4.51 3.67
C ARG A 159 1.92 5.45 2.63
N LEU A 160 1.14 4.93 1.68
CA LEU A 160 0.38 5.76 0.74
C LEU A 160 -0.66 6.61 1.47
N ALA A 161 -1.39 6.05 2.43
CA ALA A 161 -2.32 6.80 3.26
C ALA A 161 -1.60 7.91 4.06
N GLN A 162 -0.42 7.63 4.61
CA GLN A 162 0.40 8.64 5.27
C GLN A 162 0.84 9.76 4.30
N LEU A 163 1.22 9.42 3.07
CA LEU A 163 1.58 10.41 2.05
C LEU A 163 0.39 11.33 1.69
N GLN A 164 -0.83 10.77 1.63
CA GLN A 164 -2.05 11.56 1.41
C GLN A 164 -2.32 12.53 2.55
N VAL A 165 -2.02 12.16 3.79
CA VAL A 165 -2.08 13.09 4.93
C VAL A 165 -1.08 14.24 4.76
N LEU A 166 0.17 13.96 4.35
CA LEU A 166 1.16 15.01 4.08
C LEU A 166 0.72 15.96 2.95
N HIS A 167 -0.01 15.44 1.97
CA HIS A 167 -0.64 16.24 0.92
C HIS A 167 -1.64 17.25 1.52
N ASN A 168 -2.54 16.80 2.40
CA ASN A 168 -3.50 17.67 3.09
C ASN A 168 -2.79 18.71 3.96
N LEU A 169 -1.81 18.27 4.75
CA LEU A 169 -1.01 19.11 5.62
C LEU A 169 -0.31 20.25 4.84
N HIS A 170 0.24 19.94 3.66
CA HIS A 170 0.82 20.96 2.78
C HIS A 170 -0.20 22.04 2.40
N TYR A 171 -1.45 21.66 2.08
CA TYR A 171 -2.51 22.61 1.78
C TYR A 171 -2.88 23.47 2.97
N GLU A 172 -2.98 22.92 4.16
CA GLU A 172 -3.30 23.65 5.37
C GLU A 172 -2.21 24.69 5.70
N ILE A 173 -0.95 24.30 5.59
CA ILE A 173 0.20 25.20 5.81
C ILE A 173 0.15 26.38 4.82
N LYS A 174 -0.13 26.14 3.54
CA LYS A 174 -0.20 27.20 2.53
C LYS A 174 -1.29 28.24 2.80
N LYS A 175 -2.40 27.87 3.44
CA LYS A 175 -3.51 28.78 3.79
C LYS A 175 -3.14 29.76 4.91
N ILE A 176 -2.17 29.44 5.75
CA ILE A 176 -1.74 30.32 6.87
C ILE A 176 -1.13 31.58 6.29
N ARG A 177 -1.80 32.73 6.43
CA ARG A 177 -1.32 34.02 5.94
C ARG A 177 -0.18 34.58 6.77
N LYS A 178 -0.35 34.55 8.10
CA LYS A 178 0.65 34.97 9.08
C LYS A 178 0.91 33.83 10.04
N MET A 179 2.16 33.38 10.09
CA MET A 179 2.55 32.23 10.90
C MET A 179 2.42 32.59 12.39
N PRO A 180 1.56 31.89 13.16
CA PRO A 180 1.52 32.05 14.61
C PRO A 180 2.79 31.49 15.24
N LYS A 181 3.18 32.02 16.44
CA LYS A 181 4.35 31.52 17.16
C LYS A 181 4.27 30.03 17.53
N GLN A 182 3.07 29.49 17.67
CA GLN A 182 2.82 28.07 17.94
C GLN A 182 3.27 27.16 16.79
N ALA A 183 3.39 27.68 15.57
CA ALA A 183 3.87 26.92 14.42
C ALA A 183 5.28 26.37 14.64
N LEU A 184 6.12 27.05 15.43
CA LEU A 184 7.47 26.58 15.75
C LEU A 184 7.44 25.28 16.57
N VAL A 185 6.54 25.19 17.55
CA VAL A 185 6.40 23.98 18.37
C VAL A 185 5.96 22.79 17.51
N ILE A 186 5.05 23.04 16.55
CA ILE A 186 4.59 22.01 15.62
C ILE A 186 5.70 21.62 14.64
N ALA A 187 6.48 22.59 14.14
CA ALA A 187 7.62 22.32 13.27
C ALA A 187 8.67 21.45 13.98
N ASP A 188 9.02 21.78 15.23
CA ASP A 188 9.95 20.98 16.05
C ASP A 188 9.41 19.56 16.29
N TYR A 189 8.10 19.43 16.50
CA TYR A 189 7.46 18.12 16.64
C TYR A 189 7.51 17.31 15.35
N ILE A 190 7.25 17.92 14.19
CA ILE A 190 7.35 17.23 12.90
C ILE A 190 8.79 16.75 12.65
N MET A 191 9.79 17.56 12.95
CA MET A 191 11.21 17.16 12.88
C MET A 191 11.51 15.97 13.78
N TYR A 192 11.06 16.01 15.05
CA TYR A 192 11.17 14.88 15.96
C TYR A 192 10.47 13.62 15.41
N MET A 193 9.25 13.75 14.89
CA MET A 193 8.48 12.63 14.38
C MET A 193 9.14 12.00 13.14
N ALA A 194 9.80 12.78 12.29
CA ALA A 194 10.44 12.31 11.07
C ALA A 194 11.45 11.19 11.34
N ASP A 195 12.23 11.28 12.42
CA ASP A 195 13.22 10.26 12.79
C ASP A 195 12.61 8.89 13.12
N TYR A 196 11.32 8.87 13.44
CA TYR A 196 10.58 7.64 13.78
C TYR A 196 9.74 7.08 12.62
N VAL A 197 9.86 7.66 11.41
CA VAL A 197 9.19 7.13 10.21
C VAL A 197 10.00 5.97 9.65
N VAL A 198 10.03 4.89 10.39
CA VAL A 198 10.72 3.63 10.06
C VAL A 198 9.77 2.43 10.22
N GLU A 199 10.14 1.31 9.61
CA GLU A 199 9.32 0.09 9.61
C GLU A 199 8.96 -0.37 11.02
N MET A 200 9.92 -0.43 11.92
CA MET A 200 9.78 -1.06 13.23
C MET A 200 9.33 -0.13 14.35
N ASN A 201 9.00 1.13 14.05
CA ASN A 201 8.50 2.02 15.08
C ASN A 201 7.05 1.71 15.46
N ILE A 202 6.77 1.68 16.76
CA ILE A 202 5.44 1.68 17.36
C ILE A 202 5.18 3.12 17.84
N PRO A 203 4.19 3.84 17.28
CA PRO A 203 4.11 5.30 17.42
C PRO A 203 3.46 5.78 18.73
N ASP A 204 3.44 4.98 19.79
CA ASP A 204 2.74 5.33 21.04
C ASP A 204 3.34 6.57 21.70
N GLN A 205 4.68 6.67 21.78
CA GLN A 205 5.37 7.83 22.35
C GLN A 205 5.16 9.10 21.51
N GLN A 206 5.11 8.96 20.19
CA GLN A 206 4.86 10.08 19.29
C GLN A 206 3.43 10.61 19.45
N ILE A 207 2.44 9.70 19.62
CA ILE A 207 1.05 10.07 19.88
C ILE A 207 0.92 10.79 21.23
N GLU A 208 1.51 10.24 22.30
CA GLU A 208 1.49 10.85 23.63
C GLU A 208 2.08 12.28 23.61
N LYS A 209 3.22 12.45 22.94
CA LYS A 209 3.84 13.78 22.79
C LYS A 209 2.99 14.75 21.98
N LEU A 210 2.27 14.27 20.96
CA LEU A 210 1.34 15.10 20.18
C LEU A 210 0.14 15.55 21.03
N GLU A 211 -0.39 14.67 21.86
CA GLU A 211 -1.45 14.96 22.81
C GLU A 211 -1.00 16.04 23.82
N GLU A 212 0.23 15.94 24.37
CA GLU A 212 0.79 16.94 25.26
C GLU A 212 0.87 18.32 24.58
N ILE A 213 1.34 18.39 23.34
CA ILE A 213 1.41 19.64 22.56
C ILE A 213 0.00 20.21 22.35
N SER A 214 -0.96 19.36 22.01
CA SER A 214 -2.34 19.77 21.82
C SER A 214 -2.95 20.35 23.10
N GLU A 215 -2.70 19.74 24.27
CA GLU A 215 -3.15 20.24 25.56
C GLU A 215 -2.46 21.55 25.95
N GLN A 216 -1.17 21.71 25.71
CA GLN A 216 -0.45 22.96 25.92
C GLN A 216 -1.03 24.10 25.09
N MET A 217 -1.34 23.85 23.81
CA MET A 217 -1.95 24.86 22.95
C MET A 217 -3.36 25.28 23.41
N LYS A 218 -4.13 24.41 24.06
CA LYS A 218 -5.44 24.73 24.62
C LYS A 218 -5.35 25.67 25.85
N GLN A 219 -4.25 25.64 26.57
CA GLN A 219 -4.02 26.47 27.75
C GLN A 219 -3.44 27.84 27.42
N GLU A 220 -3.09 28.11 26.18
CA GLU A 220 -2.58 29.40 25.75
C GLU A 220 -3.66 30.51 25.75
N GLU A 221 -3.21 31.76 25.85
CA GLU A 221 -4.10 32.92 25.74
C GLU A 221 -4.93 32.89 24.45
N LEU A 222 -6.15 33.37 24.51
CA LEU A 222 -7.02 33.48 23.33
C LEU A 222 -6.40 34.41 22.27
N PRO A 223 -6.64 34.14 20.97
CA PRO A 223 -6.14 34.96 19.89
C PRO A 223 -6.72 36.38 19.96
N LYS A 224 -5.87 37.37 19.75
CA LYS A 224 -6.24 38.81 19.86
C LYS A 224 -6.75 39.40 18.55
N THR A 225 -6.43 38.77 17.43
CA THR A 225 -6.84 39.22 16.10
C THR A 225 -7.50 38.07 15.32
N ARG A 226 -8.30 38.44 14.30
CA ARG A 226 -8.92 37.47 13.39
C ARG A 226 -7.87 36.65 12.64
N GLU A 227 -6.79 37.28 12.20
CA GLU A 227 -5.72 36.59 11.49
C GLU A 227 -5.02 35.56 12.38
N GLU A 228 -4.79 35.89 13.65
CA GLU A 228 -4.23 34.96 14.63
C GLU A 228 -5.18 33.79 14.89
N PHE A 229 -6.48 34.06 15.00
CA PHE A 229 -7.51 33.04 15.17
C PHE A 229 -7.52 32.07 13.96
N GLU A 230 -7.57 32.61 12.72
CA GLU A 230 -7.55 31.79 11.49
C GLU A 230 -6.26 30.97 11.40
N GLY A 231 -5.11 31.56 11.70
CA GLY A 231 -3.82 30.86 11.72
C GLY A 231 -3.77 29.74 12.75
N ARG A 232 -4.24 29.97 13.98
CA ARG A 232 -4.28 28.93 15.02
C ARG A 232 -5.28 27.82 14.67
N ALA A 233 -6.42 28.13 14.06
CA ALA A 233 -7.38 27.13 13.60
C ALA A 233 -6.75 26.18 12.57
N LEU A 234 -5.97 26.71 11.63
CA LEU A 234 -5.22 25.90 10.67
C LEU A 234 -4.13 25.03 11.35
N LEU A 235 -3.47 25.56 12.39
CA LEU A 235 -2.51 24.76 13.17
C LEU A 235 -3.19 23.59 13.91
N TYR A 236 -4.42 23.75 14.38
CA TYR A 236 -5.19 22.64 14.94
C TYR A 236 -5.52 21.56 13.90
N HIS A 237 -5.85 21.96 12.67
CA HIS A 237 -6.02 20.99 11.57
C HIS A 237 -4.73 20.23 11.29
N ILE A 238 -3.59 20.92 11.29
CA ILE A 238 -2.28 20.30 11.12
C ILE A 238 -2.01 19.26 12.23
N LEU A 239 -2.35 19.56 13.49
CA LEU A 239 -2.20 18.59 14.59
C LEU A 239 -3.10 17.36 14.38
N MET A 240 -4.33 17.54 13.90
CA MET A 240 -5.23 16.42 13.57
C MET A 240 -4.67 15.57 12.42
N ASP A 241 -4.12 16.19 11.37
CA ASP A 241 -3.47 15.48 10.27
C ASP A 241 -2.25 14.68 10.78
N LEU A 242 -1.44 15.24 11.67
CA LEU A 242 -0.30 14.55 12.27
C LEU A 242 -0.74 13.37 13.14
N GLU A 243 -1.85 13.50 13.88
CA GLU A 243 -2.45 12.39 14.62
C GLU A 243 -2.90 11.30 13.67
N GLU A 244 -3.60 11.63 12.58
CA GLU A 244 -4.04 10.67 11.58
C GLU A 244 -2.85 9.94 10.94
N PHE A 245 -1.77 10.65 10.62
CA PHE A 245 -0.52 10.06 10.13
C PHE A 245 0.02 8.97 11.06
N LEU A 246 0.03 9.22 12.36
CA LEU A 246 0.48 8.26 13.37
C LEU A 246 -0.51 7.11 13.56
N VAL A 247 -1.81 7.39 13.49
CA VAL A 247 -2.88 6.41 13.63
C VAL A 247 -2.84 5.38 12.49
N TYR A 248 -2.53 5.77 11.25
CA TYR A 248 -2.31 4.80 10.16
C TYR A 248 -1.22 3.80 10.51
N LYS A 249 -0.07 4.28 11.02
CA LYS A 249 1.01 3.40 11.46
C LYS A 249 0.58 2.50 12.62
N LYS A 250 -0.12 3.04 13.62
CA LYS A 250 -0.62 2.27 14.77
C LYS A 250 -1.58 1.16 14.35
N ARG A 251 -2.49 1.46 13.41
CA ARG A 251 -3.41 0.46 12.85
C ARG A 251 -2.68 -0.65 12.11
N PHE A 252 -1.68 -0.30 11.30
CA PHE A 252 -0.83 -1.28 10.62
C PHE A 252 -0.14 -2.21 11.63
N VAL A 253 0.51 -1.66 12.66
CA VAL A 253 1.18 -2.46 13.70
C VAL A 253 0.20 -3.36 14.45
N ASN A 254 -0.96 -2.85 14.83
CA ASN A 254 -2.00 -3.61 15.53
C ASN A 254 -2.63 -4.72 14.65
N GLY A 255 -2.54 -4.59 13.32
CA GLY A 255 -2.97 -5.60 12.35
C GLY A 255 -1.94 -6.72 12.14
N LEU A 256 -0.73 -6.58 12.69
CA LEU A 256 0.29 -7.62 12.60
C LEU A 256 0.04 -8.70 13.65
N ASP A 257 -0.17 -9.94 13.21
CA ASP A 257 -0.22 -11.09 14.11
C ASP A 257 1.18 -11.45 14.62
N GLU A 258 1.25 -12.28 15.69
CA GLU A 258 2.54 -12.72 16.25
C GLU A 258 3.44 -13.45 15.23
N LYS A 259 2.86 -14.08 14.20
CA LYS A 259 3.63 -14.75 13.15
C LYS A 259 4.28 -13.75 12.22
N LYS A 260 3.53 -12.71 11.79
CA LYS A 260 4.06 -11.61 10.97
C LYS A 260 5.16 -10.87 11.73
N LEU A 261 4.95 -10.54 13.02
CA LEU A 261 5.97 -9.91 13.86
C LEU A 261 7.25 -10.76 13.96
N ARG A 262 7.14 -12.08 14.15
CA ARG A 262 8.31 -12.98 14.21
C ARG A 262 9.05 -13.07 12.88
N ILE A 263 8.36 -13.01 11.74
CA ILE A 263 8.97 -13.16 10.43
C ILE A 263 9.66 -11.87 9.99
N TYR A 264 9.01 -10.72 10.17
CA TYR A 264 9.46 -9.45 9.61
C TYR A 264 10.22 -8.57 10.61
N TRP A 265 9.94 -8.68 11.92
CA TRP A 265 10.53 -7.81 12.95
C TRP A 265 11.54 -8.50 13.86
N LYS A 266 11.55 -9.85 13.92
CA LYS A 266 12.41 -10.57 14.87
C LYS A 266 13.89 -10.46 14.58
N GLN A 267 14.30 -10.45 13.32
CA GLN A 267 15.71 -10.36 12.94
C GLN A 267 16.37 -9.05 13.38
N GLU A 268 15.64 -7.94 13.35
CA GLU A 268 16.18 -6.66 13.82
C GLU A 268 16.04 -6.47 15.34
N MET A 269 15.05 -7.09 15.98
CA MET A 269 14.98 -7.13 17.45
C MET A 269 16.19 -7.88 18.04
N GLU A 270 16.57 -9.02 17.47
CA GLU A 270 17.76 -9.76 17.87
C GLU A 270 19.06 -8.98 17.59
N GLN A 271 19.13 -8.20 16.52
CA GLN A 271 20.28 -7.34 16.23
C GLN A 271 20.35 -6.13 17.17
N LYS A 272 19.21 -5.51 17.54
CA LYS A 272 19.16 -4.42 18.53
C LYS A 272 19.52 -4.91 19.93
N ASP A 273 19.04 -6.07 20.34
CA ASP A 273 19.38 -6.66 21.63
C ASP A 273 20.85 -7.01 21.72
N SER A 274 21.42 -7.58 20.64
CA SER A 274 22.85 -7.87 20.55
C SER A 274 23.71 -6.61 20.55
N ALA A 275 23.27 -5.53 19.91
CA ALA A 275 23.98 -4.25 19.90
C ALA A 275 23.92 -3.54 21.27
N ASN A 276 22.82 -3.65 21.98
CA ASN A 276 22.67 -3.11 23.34
C ASN A 276 23.43 -3.90 24.41
N GLU A 277 23.64 -5.19 24.19
CA GLU A 277 24.48 -6.02 25.07
C GLU A 277 25.97 -5.76 24.88
N LEU A 278 26.41 -5.34 23.69
CA LEU A 278 27.80 -4.95 23.39
C LEU A 278 28.17 -3.54 23.89
N GLN A 279 27.18 -2.72 24.26
CA GLN A 279 27.38 -1.37 24.84
C GLN A 279 27.28 -1.35 26.38
N LYS A 280 27.00 -2.47 27.02
CA LYS A 280 27.04 -2.65 28.47
C LYS A 280 28.34 -3.35 28.91
#